data_654d5458f1763e4933c20b84cf0f0dad
#
_entry.id   654d5458f1763e4933c20b84cf0f0dad
#
_cell.length_a   1.000
_cell.length_b   1.000
_cell.length_c   1.000
_cell.angle_alpha   90.00
_cell.angle_beta   90.00
_cell.angle_gamma   90.00
#
_symmetry.space_group_name_H-M   'P 1'
#
loop_
_entity.id
_entity.type
_entity.pdbx_description
1 polymer ?
#
loop_
_entity_poly.entity_id
_entity_poly.type
_entity_poly.pdbx_seq_one_letter_code
_entity_poly.pdbx_strand_id
1 'polypeptide(L)'
;MKPIEHYLQMRLGFLADEKDLGLSKSLDDIASILCCSRKNAKRVLRRLEEEGLLTYSSGAGRGNKSRITYQSAIHSFLSGLLKEYIQGGNYEAALSLIKLPVPADLKEALTQKLQRHFNAFTRSQTQDILRLSLKRKLLLMDPAFVSISTESHLVRQIYSTLVVFDSESNSIKPHLAHAWEYDSKEKIWIFYIRKGIKFHNGRSLTSEDIAFTFRRLKETDSPNNWLMEDAAVIETPSPWIVKIRLNRDNALFLHYLSSPNASILPSGHEFSQKHIIGSGPYAVKSLNEHSLILEAFDGYFKERAYIDAIELWFIPEAEEVLLDFELPGMEIGSLHTRQQSVAEVGCTYLGFNFNKPGIMHDPLFRKAMNELVDQRLLIEELNKEARIPAASFFPWISSGRSILKSMERAKNYLAMSGYSGEVLSLYYFNKKESSQDALWLKERCRKAGIALELFPFSINTFYEETDSRKGDLILMGEIFQEDHHFSFTAAFKNSSCFISRFLAGSMKEAADKRISRILAEPSAEVRQNLMQQMEGWIMEENLFIFNYHTERTRRYHGLLAGVALNSFGWANFNEIWIKPELKP
;
A
#
# COMPACT_ATOMS: atom_id res chain seq x y z
N MET A 1 -4.24 -9.02 -36.11
CA MET A 1 -4.75 -9.75 -34.96
C MET A 1 -4.50 -11.23 -35.11
N LYS A 2 -4.10 -11.90 -34.05
CA LYS A 2 -3.96 -13.37 -34.00
C LYS A 2 -5.36 -14.03 -34.06
N PRO A 3 -5.49 -15.28 -34.53
CA PRO A 3 -6.79 -15.95 -34.60
C PRO A 3 -7.55 -15.96 -33.26
N ILE A 4 -6.85 -16.22 -32.18
CA ILE A 4 -7.41 -16.24 -30.83
C ILE A 4 -8.02 -14.89 -30.41
N GLU A 5 -7.45 -13.77 -30.85
CA GLU A 5 -7.98 -12.42 -30.56
C GLU A 5 -9.30 -12.17 -31.29
N HIS A 6 -9.39 -12.59 -32.57
CA HIS A 6 -10.65 -12.53 -33.34
C HIS A 6 -11.73 -13.43 -32.72
N TYR A 7 -11.33 -14.64 -32.28
CA TYR A 7 -12.23 -15.57 -31.61
C TYR A 7 -12.83 -14.97 -30.34
N LEU A 8 -11.97 -14.42 -29.47
CA LEU A 8 -12.41 -13.82 -28.22
C LEU A 8 -13.25 -12.56 -28.46
N GLN A 9 -12.85 -11.68 -29.39
CA GLN A 9 -13.60 -10.48 -29.74
C GLN A 9 -15.02 -10.83 -30.21
N MET A 10 -15.13 -11.81 -31.10
CA MET A 10 -16.43 -12.26 -31.64
C MET A 10 -17.28 -12.93 -30.56
N ARG A 11 -16.70 -13.89 -29.83
CA ARG A 11 -17.46 -14.68 -28.86
C ARG A 11 -17.94 -13.83 -27.68
N LEU A 12 -17.09 -12.96 -27.15
CA LEU A 12 -17.46 -12.06 -26.04
C LEU A 12 -18.48 -11.01 -26.49
N GLY A 13 -18.37 -10.52 -27.72
CA GLY A 13 -19.36 -9.58 -28.28
C GLY A 13 -20.77 -10.16 -28.43
N PHE A 14 -20.90 -11.49 -28.50
CA PHE A 14 -22.19 -12.19 -28.62
C PHE A 14 -22.47 -13.14 -27.44
N LEU A 15 -21.75 -13.02 -26.32
CA LEU A 15 -21.85 -13.96 -25.22
C LEU A 15 -23.27 -14.11 -24.67
N ALA A 16 -24.03 -13.01 -24.60
CA ALA A 16 -25.43 -13.01 -24.17
C ALA A 16 -26.38 -13.75 -25.14
N ASP A 17 -26.01 -13.92 -26.41
CA ASP A 17 -26.79 -14.58 -27.46
C ASP A 17 -26.39 -16.05 -27.64
N GLU A 18 -25.31 -16.51 -27.01
CA GLU A 18 -24.83 -17.90 -27.07
C GLU A 18 -25.78 -18.84 -26.31
N LYS A 19 -26.24 -19.92 -26.98
CA LYS A 19 -27.06 -20.97 -26.38
C LYS A 19 -26.47 -22.33 -26.74
N ASP A 20 -26.25 -23.18 -25.74
CA ASP A 20 -25.73 -24.55 -25.92
C ASP A 20 -24.53 -24.61 -26.89
N LEU A 21 -23.54 -23.75 -26.67
CA LEU A 21 -22.34 -23.58 -27.54
C LEU A 21 -22.66 -23.08 -28.94
N GLY A 22 -23.91 -22.74 -29.24
CA GLY A 22 -24.37 -22.30 -30.54
C GLY A 22 -24.64 -20.79 -30.61
N LEU A 23 -24.28 -20.17 -31.73
CA LEU A 23 -24.59 -18.79 -32.05
C LEU A 23 -25.19 -18.69 -33.46
N SER A 24 -26.31 -17.97 -33.61
CA SER A 24 -26.97 -17.74 -34.88
C SER A 24 -27.03 -16.23 -35.19
N LYS A 25 -26.14 -15.73 -36.06
CA LYS A 25 -26.02 -14.30 -36.39
C LYS A 25 -25.83 -14.07 -37.88
N SER A 26 -26.22 -12.88 -38.36
CA SER A 26 -25.94 -12.50 -39.73
C SER A 26 -24.44 -12.25 -39.95
N LEU A 27 -23.95 -12.37 -41.17
CA LEU A 27 -22.55 -12.05 -41.48
C LEU A 27 -22.23 -10.56 -41.26
N ASP A 28 -23.26 -9.70 -41.33
CA ASP A 28 -23.14 -8.26 -41.07
C ASP A 28 -22.89 -7.98 -39.57
N ASP A 29 -23.63 -8.66 -38.70
CA ASP A 29 -23.44 -8.54 -37.27
C ASP A 29 -22.01 -8.99 -36.88
N ILE A 30 -21.57 -10.12 -37.44
CA ILE A 30 -20.22 -10.65 -37.18
C ILE A 30 -19.14 -9.69 -37.70
N ALA A 31 -19.34 -9.13 -38.91
CA ALA A 31 -18.41 -8.16 -39.48
C ALA A 31 -18.32 -6.87 -38.65
N SER A 32 -19.47 -6.44 -38.10
CA SER A 32 -19.56 -5.29 -37.19
C SER A 32 -18.74 -5.51 -35.91
N ILE A 33 -18.94 -6.64 -35.24
CA ILE A 33 -18.17 -6.97 -34.02
C ILE A 33 -16.67 -7.10 -34.29
N LEU A 34 -16.31 -7.71 -35.42
CA LEU A 34 -14.91 -7.86 -35.84
C LEU A 34 -14.32 -6.57 -36.46
N CYS A 35 -15.09 -5.48 -36.55
CA CYS A 35 -14.68 -4.21 -37.14
C CYS A 35 -14.07 -4.38 -38.53
N CYS A 36 -14.69 -5.21 -39.41
CA CYS A 36 -14.14 -5.55 -40.71
C CYS A 36 -15.23 -5.72 -41.79
N SER A 37 -14.81 -5.85 -43.07
CA SER A 37 -15.76 -6.13 -44.17
C SER A 37 -16.33 -7.56 -44.11
N ARG A 38 -17.52 -7.78 -44.67
CA ARG A 38 -18.15 -9.13 -44.75
C ARG A 38 -17.20 -10.18 -45.37
N LYS A 39 -16.45 -9.79 -46.39
CA LYS A 39 -15.46 -10.67 -47.04
C LYS A 39 -14.37 -11.09 -46.07
N ASN A 40 -13.89 -10.15 -45.27
CA ASN A 40 -12.87 -10.43 -44.26
C ASN A 40 -13.43 -11.24 -43.07
N ALA A 41 -14.62 -10.93 -42.57
CA ALA A 41 -15.31 -11.71 -41.56
C ALA A 41 -15.44 -13.19 -41.95
N LYS A 42 -15.84 -13.47 -43.20
CA LYS A 42 -15.91 -14.84 -43.72
C LYS A 42 -14.53 -15.54 -43.75
N ARG A 43 -13.47 -14.80 -44.09
CA ARG A 43 -12.10 -15.33 -44.08
C ARG A 43 -11.65 -15.64 -42.64
N VAL A 44 -11.97 -14.75 -41.68
CA VAL A 44 -11.67 -14.97 -40.27
C VAL A 44 -12.39 -16.21 -39.74
N LEU A 45 -13.70 -16.36 -40.01
CA LEU A 45 -14.47 -17.54 -39.60
C LEU A 45 -13.90 -18.85 -40.12
N ARG A 46 -13.51 -18.91 -41.42
CA ARG A 46 -12.84 -20.09 -41.99
C ARG A 46 -11.52 -20.40 -41.29
N ARG A 47 -10.72 -19.38 -41.03
CA ARG A 47 -9.46 -19.56 -40.33
C ARG A 47 -9.65 -20.07 -38.91
N LEU A 48 -10.68 -19.58 -38.18
CA LEU A 48 -11.03 -20.08 -36.84
C LEU A 48 -11.52 -21.53 -36.88
N GLU A 49 -12.19 -21.95 -37.95
CA GLU A 49 -12.62 -23.31 -38.21
C GLU A 49 -11.42 -24.23 -38.51
N GLU A 50 -10.50 -23.78 -39.38
CA GLU A 50 -9.23 -24.50 -39.68
C GLU A 50 -8.36 -24.72 -38.43
N GLU A 51 -8.39 -23.77 -37.47
CA GLU A 51 -7.71 -23.89 -36.21
C GLU A 51 -8.51 -24.68 -35.14
N GLY A 52 -9.68 -25.22 -35.50
CA GLY A 52 -10.49 -26.07 -34.63
C GLY A 52 -11.16 -25.32 -33.45
N LEU A 53 -11.28 -23.98 -33.54
CA LEU A 53 -11.88 -23.17 -32.46
C LEU A 53 -13.40 -23.14 -32.51
N LEU A 54 -13.98 -23.32 -33.68
CA LEU A 54 -15.42 -23.34 -33.92
C LEU A 54 -15.76 -24.13 -35.22
N THR A 55 -17.03 -24.43 -35.43
CA THR A 55 -17.54 -24.84 -36.74
C THR A 55 -18.45 -23.75 -37.31
N TYR A 56 -18.37 -23.52 -38.60
CA TYR A 56 -19.09 -22.46 -39.30
C TYR A 56 -19.94 -22.98 -40.45
N SER A 57 -21.23 -22.75 -40.42
CA SER A 57 -22.14 -23.00 -41.53
C SER A 57 -22.80 -21.69 -42.00
N SER A 58 -22.64 -21.38 -43.29
CA SER A 58 -23.22 -20.17 -43.87
C SER A 58 -24.72 -20.33 -44.09
N GLY A 59 -25.52 -19.31 -43.70
CA GLY A 59 -26.94 -19.26 -44.08
C GLY A 59 -27.11 -19.18 -45.63
N ALA A 60 -28.05 -19.91 -46.17
CA ALA A 60 -28.36 -19.88 -47.59
C ALA A 60 -29.33 -18.73 -47.91
N GLY A 61 -28.90 -17.74 -48.76
CA GLY A 61 -29.70 -16.61 -49.20
C GLY A 61 -29.46 -15.27 -48.48
N ARG A 62 -29.99 -14.16 -49.02
CA ARG A 62 -29.88 -12.82 -48.42
C ARG A 62 -30.68 -12.73 -47.14
N GLY A 63 -30.01 -12.35 -46.03
CA GLY A 63 -30.64 -12.16 -44.72
C GLY A 63 -30.68 -13.41 -43.82
N ASN A 64 -30.26 -14.59 -44.30
CA ASN A 64 -30.19 -15.79 -43.47
C ASN A 64 -29.02 -15.75 -42.50
N LYS A 65 -29.29 -16.18 -41.26
CA LYS A 65 -28.30 -16.23 -40.18
C LYS A 65 -27.33 -17.38 -40.43
N SER A 66 -26.05 -17.11 -40.24
CA SER A 66 -25.00 -18.12 -40.15
C SER A 66 -25.04 -18.79 -38.80
N ARG A 67 -24.72 -20.08 -38.75
CA ARG A 67 -24.61 -20.86 -37.51
C ARG A 67 -23.14 -21.08 -37.18
N ILE A 68 -22.79 -20.73 -35.98
CA ILE A 68 -21.46 -20.95 -35.38
C ILE A 68 -21.66 -21.88 -34.21
N THR A 69 -20.82 -22.91 -34.09
CA THR A 69 -20.83 -23.80 -32.93
C THR A 69 -19.42 -23.81 -32.33
N TYR A 70 -19.31 -23.49 -31.04
CA TYR A 70 -18.05 -23.46 -30.33
C TYR A 70 -17.68 -24.85 -29.81
N GLN A 71 -16.39 -25.16 -29.71
CA GLN A 71 -15.91 -26.48 -29.29
C GLN A 71 -16.03 -26.74 -27.78
N SER A 72 -16.07 -25.70 -26.98
CA SER A 72 -16.19 -25.80 -25.51
C SER A 72 -16.84 -24.58 -24.91
N ALA A 73 -17.36 -24.69 -23.69
CA ALA A 73 -17.88 -23.56 -22.94
C ALA A 73 -16.80 -22.48 -22.73
N ILE A 74 -17.21 -21.21 -22.72
CA ILE A 74 -16.26 -20.07 -22.58
C ILE A 74 -15.42 -20.20 -21.29
N HIS A 75 -15.98 -20.68 -20.19
CA HIS A 75 -15.28 -20.95 -18.93
C HIS A 75 -14.14 -21.96 -19.12
N SER A 76 -14.39 -23.07 -19.78
CA SER A 76 -13.40 -24.12 -20.02
C SER A 76 -12.31 -23.62 -20.98
N PHE A 77 -12.72 -22.90 -22.02
CA PHE A 77 -11.80 -22.34 -23.00
C PHE A 77 -10.82 -21.34 -22.36
N LEU A 78 -11.32 -20.32 -21.66
CA LEU A 78 -10.47 -19.31 -21.01
C LEU A 78 -9.61 -19.90 -19.91
N SER A 79 -10.13 -20.88 -19.16
CA SER A 79 -9.34 -21.61 -18.14
C SER A 79 -8.21 -22.43 -18.77
N GLY A 80 -8.44 -23.07 -19.92
CA GLY A 80 -7.42 -23.81 -20.68
C GLY A 80 -6.35 -22.88 -21.23
N LEU A 81 -6.77 -21.77 -21.84
CA LEU A 81 -5.89 -20.76 -22.39
C LEU A 81 -5.03 -20.09 -21.31
N LEU A 82 -5.63 -19.79 -20.16
CA LEU A 82 -4.90 -19.28 -18.99
C LEU A 82 -3.79 -20.26 -18.56
N LYS A 83 -4.13 -21.54 -18.47
CA LYS A 83 -3.16 -22.61 -18.12
C LYS A 83 -2.01 -22.69 -19.12
N GLU A 84 -2.33 -22.63 -20.42
CA GLU A 84 -1.34 -22.64 -21.49
C GLU A 84 -0.39 -21.43 -21.40
N TYR A 85 -0.93 -20.21 -21.23
CA TYR A 85 -0.11 -19.01 -21.08
C TYR A 85 0.79 -19.06 -19.85
N ILE A 86 0.28 -19.55 -18.72
CA ILE A 86 1.04 -19.72 -17.50
C ILE A 86 2.18 -20.73 -17.70
N GLN A 87 1.90 -21.91 -18.28
CA GLN A 87 2.89 -22.95 -18.53
C GLN A 87 3.96 -22.50 -19.54
N GLY A 88 3.57 -21.70 -20.52
CA GLY A 88 4.47 -21.11 -21.52
C GLY A 88 5.24 -19.87 -21.01
N GLY A 89 5.06 -19.45 -19.75
CA GLY A 89 5.70 -18.25 -19.19
C GLY A 89 5.20 -16.91 -19.79
N ASN A 90 4.10 -16.94 -20.55
CA ASN A 90 3.52 -15.74 -21.17
C ASN A 90 2.53 -15.06 -20.21
N TYR A 91 3.08 -14.51 -19.14
CA TYR A 91 2.27 -13.93 -18.06
C TYR A 91 1.52 -12.65 -18.46
N GLU A 92 2.04 -11.88 -19.41
CA GLU A 92 1.34 -10.70 -19.95
C GLU A 92 0.04 -11.11 -20.67
N ALA A 93 0.10 -12.16 -21.47
CA ALA A 93 -1.09 -12.71 -22.13
C ALA A 93 -2.07 -13.30 -21.08
N ALA A 94 -1.57 -14.00 -20.07
CA ALA A 94 -2.39 -14.51 -18.97
C ALA A 94 -3.13 -13.39 -18.23
N LEU A 95 -2.44 -12.30 -17.90
CA LEU A 95 -3.04 -11.11 -17.27
C LEU A 95 -4.03 -10.38 -18.17
N SER A 96 -3.85 -10.43 -19.51
CA SER A 96 -4.80 -9.83 -20.44
C SER A 96 -6.18 -10.51 -20.41
N LEU A 97 -6.25 -11.80 -20.05
CA LEU A 97 -7.51 -12.54 -19.98
C LEU A 97 -8.45 -12.02 -18.88
N ILE A 98 -7.95 -11.55 -17.75
CA ILE A 98 -8.79 -10.99 -16.67
C ILE A 98 -9.31 -9.59 -16.98
N LYS A 99 -8.76 -8.92 -18.01
CA LYS A 99 -9.24 -7.61 -18.48
C LYS A 99 -10.37 -7.74 -19.52
N LEU A 100 -10.67 -8.95 -19.96
CA LEU A 100 -11.74 -9.19 -20.93
C LEU A 100 -13.11 -8.88 -20.30
N PRO A 101 -14.09 -8.44 -21.10
CA PRO A 101 -15.46 -8.17 -20.65
C PRO A 101 -16.24 -9.51 -20.50
N VAL A 102 -15.87 -10.28 -19.48
CA VAL A 102 -16.49 -11.56 -19.13
C VAL A 102 -17.41 -11.40 -17.90
N PRO A 103 -18.35 -12.33 -17.66
CA PRO A 103 -19.16 -12.36 -16.45
C PRO A 103 -18.31 -12.33 -15.18
N ALA A 104 -18.85 -11.74 -14.11
CA ALA A 104 -18.11 -11.48 -12.86
C ALA A 104 -17.57 -12.78 -12.21
N ASP A 105 -18.37 -13.84 -12.20
CA ASP A 105 -18.02 -15.16 -11.69
C ASP A 105 -16.83 -15.80 -12.45
N LEU A 106 -16.82 -15.68 -13.77
CA LEU A 106 -15.71 -16.15 -14.61
C LEU A 106 -14.45 -15.31 -14.40
N LYS A 107 -14.59 -14.00 -14.29
CA LYS A 107 -13.50 -13.08 -13.99
C LYS A 107 -12.85 -13.41 -12.65
N GLU A 108 -13.67 -13.63 -11.63
CA GLU A 108 -13.21 -14.03 -10.30
C GLU A 108 -12.46 -15.37 -10.34
N ALA A 109 -13.01 -16.38 -11.03
CA ALA A 109 -12.35 -17.69 -11.17
C ALA A 109 -11.00 -17.61 -11.89
N LEU A 110 -10.89 -16.80 -12.95
CA LEU A 110 -9.62 -16.57 -13.66
C LEU A 110 -8.62 -15.83 -12.76
N THR A 111 -9.09 -14.82 -12.03
CA THR A 111 -8.25 -14.04 -11.09
C THR A 111 -7.71 -14.93 -9.98
N GLN A 112 -8.54 -15.77 -9.36
CA GLN A 112 -8.11 -16.71 -8.32
C GLN A 112 -7.08 -17.72 -8.83
N LYS A 113 -7.24 -18.25 -10.06
CA LYS A 113 -6.25 -19.16 -10.68
C LYS A 113 -4.92 -18.47 -10.93
N LEU A 114 -4.93 -17.24 -11.44
CA LEU A 114 -3.73 -16.43 -11.60
C LEU A 114 -3.06 -16.16 -10.26
N GLN A 115 -3.83 -15.75 -9.27
CA GLN A 115 -3.33 -15.45 -7.93
C GLN A 115 -2.62 -16.65 -7.30
N ARG A 116 -3.22 -17.85 -7.37
CA ARG A 116 -2.59 -19.08 -6.89
C ARG A 116 -1.25 -19.35 -7.57
N HIS A 117 -1.15 -19.09 -8.87
CA HIS A 117 0.10 -19.28 -9.60
C HIS A 117 1.16 -18.24 -9.21
N PHE A 118 0.77 -16.97 -9.06
CA PHE A 118 1.71 -15.88 -8.75
C PHE A 118 2.02 -15.73 -7.26
N ASN A 119 1.27 -16.36 -6.38
CA ASN A 119 1.63 -16.47 -4.96
C ASN A 119 2.45 -17.74 -4.70
N ALA A 120 3.18 -18.19 -5.71
CA ALA A 120 3.95 -19.43 -5.67
C ALA A 120 5.44 -19.13 -5.59
N PHE A 121 6.12 -19.87 -4.74
CA PHE A 121 7.57 -19.94 -4.76
C PHE A 121 8.03 -20.91 -5.86
N THR A 122 9.04 -20.52 -6.64
CA THR A 122 9.66 -21.41 -7.62
C THR A 122 11.11 -21.62 -7.26
N ARG A 123 11.48 -22.86 -6.99
CA ARG A 123 12.86 -23.28 -6.90
C ARG A 123 13.27 -23.87 -8.24
N SER A 124 14.13 -23.17 -8.97
CA SER A 124 14.87 -23.78 -10.07
C SER A 124 16.10 -24.50 -9.50
N GLN A 125 16.81 -25.27 -10.32
CA GLN A 125 18.06 -25.91 -9.85
C GLN A 125 19.14 -24.89 -9.44
N THR A 126 18.97 -23.61 -9.80
CA THR A 126 19.98 -22.57 -9.64
C THR A 126 19.47 -21.28 -8.99
N GLN A 127 18.16 -21.08 -8.81
CA GLN A 127 17.61 -19.81 -8.29
C GLN A 127 16.37 -20.01 -7.44
N ASP A 128 16.31 -19.25 -6.36
CA ASP A 128 15.16 -19.12 -5.48
C ASP A 128 14.38 -17.86 -5.83
N ILE A 129 13.15 -18.02 -6.37
CA ILE A 129 12.30 -16.90 -6.83
C ILE A 129 11.03 -16.83 -5.99
N LEU A 130 10.80 -15.67 -5.35
CA LEU A 130 9.58 -15.36 -4.62
C LEU A 130 8.61 -14.60 -5.53
N ARG A 131 7.40 -15.12 -5.72
CA ARG A 131 6.34 -14.46 -6.49
C ARG A 131 5.23 -13.97 -5.58
N LEU A 132 4.80 -12.75 -5.80
CA LEU A 132 3.76 -12.08 -5.04
C LEU A 132 2.77 -11.38 -5.98
N SER A 133 1.49 -11.34 -5.61
CA SER A 133 0.49 -10.58 -6.32
C SER A 133 0.15 -9.28 -5.58
N LEU A 134 -0.03 -8.20 -6.33
CA LEU A 134 -0.52 -6.91 -5.84
C LEU A 134 -1.80 -6.52 -6.60
N LYS A 135 -2.80 -5.97 -5.88
CA LYS A 135 -4.09 -5.54 -6.48
C LYS A 135 -3.97 -4.40 -7.48
N ARG A 136 -2.90 -3.64 -7.40
CA ARG A 136 -2.70 -2.42 -8.15
C ARG A 136 -1.27 -2.29 -8.63
N LYS A 137 -1.07 -1.43 -9.59
CA LYS A 137 0.28 -0.97 -9.97
C LYS A 137 0.91 -0.19 -8.82
N LEU A 138 2.22 -0.17 -8.81
CA LEU A 138 2.96 0.68 -7.91
C LEU A 138 2.80 2.15 -8.33
N LEU A 139 2.67 2.98 -7.35
CA LEU A 139 2.71 4.43 -7.50
C LEU A 139 4.16 4.91 -7.63
N LEU A 140 4.49 6.03 -7.04
CA LEU A 140 5.82 6.59 -7.10
C LEU A 140 6.79 5.86 -6.16
N MET A 141 7.96 5.44 -6.68
CA MET A 141 9.04 4.78 -5.92
C MET A 141 10.18 5.75 -5.53
N ASP A 142 9.95 7.04 -5.68
CA ASP A 142 10.88 8.07 -5.21
C ASP A 142 10.86 8.16 -3.68
N PRO A 143 11.98 7.89 -2.98
CA PRO A 143 12.02 7.91 -1.52
C PRO A 143 11.47 9.21 -0.92
N ALA A 144 11.75 10.37 -1.51
CA ALA A 144 11.26 11.65 -1.01
C ALA A 144 9.73 11.75 -0.94
N PHE A 145 9.01 11.07 -1.83
CA PHE A 145 7.55 11.18 -1.99
C PHE A 145 6.76 9.98 -1.50
N VAL A 146 7.42 8.86 -1.22
CA VAL A 146 6.72 7.64 -0.77
C VAL A 146 5.98 7.88 0.55
N SER A 147 4.67 7.56 0.55
CA SER A 147 3.79 7.70 1.72
C SER A 147 2.87 6.49 1.93
N ILE A 148 3.01 5.45 1.08
CA ILE A 148 2.19 4.25 1.13
C ILE A 148 3.03 3.06 1.55
N SER A 149 2.50 2.20 2.44
CA SER A 149 3.24 1.11 3.08
C SER A 149 3.89 0.13 2.10
N THR A 150 3.23 -0.21 1.00
CA THR A 150 3.76 -1.14 -0.02
C THR A 150 5.02 -0.57 -0.69
N GLU A 151 4.92 0.66 -1.20
CA GLU A 151 6.05 1.33 -1.83
C GLU A 151 7.17 1.64 -0.84
N SER A 152 6.82 2.03 0.39
CA SER A 152 7.78 2.26 1.47
C SER A 152 8.58 0.98 1.81
N HIS A 153 7.90 -0.18 1.84
CA HIS A 153 8.57 -1.46 2.03
C HIS A 153 9.56 -1.77 0.88
N LEU A 154 9.12 -1.57 -0.39
CA LEU A 154 9.97 -1.79 -1.56
C LEU A 154 11.16 -0.82 -1.62
N VAL A 155 10.97 0.43 -1.23
CA VAL A 155 12.06 1.41 -1.10
C VAL A 155 13.14 0.89 -0.15
N ARG A 156 12.79 0.27 0.99
CA ARG A 156 13.75 -0.34 1.91
C ARG A 156 14.53 -1.52 1.30
N GLN A 157 13.96 -2.21 0.32
CA GLN A 157 14.66 -3.30 -0.38
C GLN A 157 15.61 -2.79 -1.46
N ILE A 158 15.30 -1.65 -2.07
CA ILE A 158 16.02 -1.11 -3.23
C ILE A 158 17.11 -0.12 -2.81
N TYR A 159 16.89 0.64 -1.74
CA TYR A 159 17.77 1.71 -1.30
C TYR A 159 18.37 1.43 0.08
N SER A 160 19.32 2.24 0.47
CA SER A 160 19.92 2.22 1.80
C SER A 160 19.85 3.60 2.45
N THR A 161 19.68 3.61 3.77
CA THR A 161 19.67 4.80 4.62
C THR A 161 21.00 5.00 5.33
N LEU A 162 21.22 6.16 5.88
CA LEU A 162 22.47 6.46 6.60
C LEU A 162 22.65 5.57 7.84
N VAL A 163 21.58 5.38 8.57
CA VAL A 163 21.44 4.50 9.74
C VAL A 163 20.13 3.72 9.64
N VAL A 164 19.93 2.69 10.44
CA VAL A 164 18.65 1.93 10.49
C VAL A 164 18.15 1.85 11.93
N PHE A 165 16.83 1.83 12.09
CA PHE A 165 16.19 1.52 13.35
C PHE A 165 16.06 0.01 13.50
N ASP A 166 16.50 -0.52 14.62
CA ASP A 166 16.37 -1.92 15.01
C ASP A 166 15.28 -2.06 16.06
N SER A 167 14.19 -2.71 15.70
CA SER A 167 13.02 -2.87 16.58
C SER A 167 13.25 -3.81 17.75
N GLU A 168 14.15 -4.79 17.62
CA GLU A 168 14.45 -5.74 18.70
C GLU A 168 15.17 -5.05 19.86
N SER A 169 16.20 -4.25 19.55
CA SER A 169 16.94 -3.49 20.56
C SER A 169 16.37 -2.09 20.80
N ASN A 170 15.32 -1.69 20.09
CA ASN A 170 14.71 -0.36 20.11
C ASN A 170 15.77 0.76 20.01
N SER A 171 16.68 0.64 19.05
CA SER A 171 17.82 1.54 18.91
C SER A 171 18.26 1.75 17.47
N ILE A 172 18.98 2.86 17.23
CA ILE A 172 19.59 3.15 15.93
C ILE A 172 20.88 2.34 15.79
N LYS A 173 21.03 1.67 14.64
CA LYS A 173 22.18 0.85 14.27
C LYS A 173 22.92 1.43 13.05
N PRO A 174 24.25 1.14 12.91
CA PRO A 174 25.02 1.48 11.74
C PRO A 174 24.48 0.85 10.45
N HIS A 175 24.44 1.67 9.37
CA HIS A 175 24.12 1.19 8.02
C HIS A 175 25.13 1.73 7.00
N LEU A 176 24.80 2.73 6.15
CA LEU A 176 25.81 3.38 5.29
C LEU A 176 26.87 4.09 6.13
N ALA A 177 26.49 4.75 7.23
CA ALA A 177 27.42 5.20 8.24
C ALA A 177 27.77 4.05 9.18
N HIS A 178 29.06 3.82 9.42
CA HIS A 178 29.52 2.82 10.37
C HIS A 178 29.67 3.37 11.80
N ALA A 179 29.77 4.70 11.93
CA ALA A 179 29.88 5.42 13.20
C ALA A 179 29.37 6.87 13.02
N TRP A 180 29.02 7.51 14.11
CA TRP A 180 28.67 8.92 14.17
C TRP A 180 28.98 9.52 15.52
N GLU A 181 29.09 10.86 15.55
CA GLU A 181 29.31 11.67 16.74
C GLU A 181 28.34 12.85 16.75
N TYR A 182 28.01 13.36 17.91
CA TYR A 182 27.19 14.55 18.09
C TYR A 182 27.87 15.57 18.99
N ASP A 183 28.16 16.73 18.46
CA ASP A 183 28.57 17.89 19.23
C ASP A 183 27.32 18.67 19.68
N SER A 184 26.98 18.55 20.95
CA SER A 184 25.77 19.18 21.52
C SER A 184 25.90 20.70 21.65
N LYS A 185 27.12 21.28 21.69
CA LYS A 185 27.33 22.73 21.77
C LYS A 185 27.07 23.39 20.41
N GLU A 186 27.65 22.81 19.38
CA GLU A 186 27.53 23.30 18.02
C GLU A 186 26.32 22.71 17.27
N LYS A 187 25.64 21.70 17.87
CA LYS A 187 24.54 20.92 17.29
C LYS A 187 24.91 20.29 15.96
N ILE A 188 26.12 19.71 15.91
CA ILE A 188 26.67 19.11 14.68
C ILE A 188 26.69 17.60 14.84
N TRP A 189 26.04 16.91 13.92
CA TRP A 189 26.21 15.48 13.67
C TRP A 189 27.34 15.26 12.68
N ILE A 190 28.24 14.33 12.98
CA ILE A 190 29.34 13.90 12.10
C ILE A 190 29.15 12.41 11.83
N PHE A 191 28.99 12.05 10.55
CA PHE A 191 28.81 10.67 10.12
C PHE A 191 30.01 10.18 9.35
N TYR A 192 30.49 8.98 9.70
CA TYR A 192 31.62 8.29 9.06
C TYR A 192 31.07 7.20 8.14
N ILE A 193 31.27 7.37 6.83
CA ILE A 193 30.66 6.54 5.79
C ILE A 193 31.55 5.34 5.49
N ARG A 194 30.94 4.16 5.31
CA ARG A 194 31.65 2.94 4.89
C ARG A 194 32.27 3.15 3.52
N LYS A 195 33.51 2.69 3.35
CA LYS A 195 34.19 2.68 2.05
C LYS A 195 33.73 1.46 1.23
N GLY A 196 33.75 1.59 -0.10
CA GLY A 196 33.50 0.49 -1.02
C GLY A 196 32.04 0.20 -1.31
N ILE A 197 31.09 0.96 -0.75
CA ILE A 197 29.67 0.82 -1.08
C ILE A 197 29.43 1.16 -2.55
N LYS A 198 28.62 0.34 -3.22
CA LYS A 198 28.24 0.51 -4.62
C LYS A 198 26.75 0.74 -4.76
N PHE A 199 26.37 1.60 -5.69
CA PHE A 199 25.03 1.62 -6.25
C PHE A 199 24.84 0.45 -7.23
N HIS A 200 23.60 0.11 -7.56
CA HIS A 200 23.25 -0.98 -8.48
C HIS A 200 23.89 -0.85 -9.87
N ASN A 201 24.22 0.37 -10.30
CA ASN A 201 24.95 0.65 -11.55
C ASN A 201 26.47 0.53 -11.44
N GLY A 202 27.00 0.09 -10.30
CA GLY A 202 28.43 -0.08 -10.05
C GLY A 202 29.18 1.18 -9.60
N ARG A 203 28.55 2.38 -9.63
CA ARG A 203 29.15 3.63 -9.13
C ARG A 203 29.37 3.56 -7.61
N SER A 204 30.50 4.06 -7.13
CA SER A 204 30.76 4.16 -5.69
C SER A 204 29.90 5.24 -5.04
N LEU A 205 29.36 4.94 -3.87
CA LEU A 205 28.64 5.88 -3.01
C LEU A 205 29.66 6.71 -2.21
N THR A 206 29.41 8.01 -2.12
CA THR A 206 30.25 8.97 -1.37
C THR A 206 29.38 9.90 -0.52
N SER A 207 30.02 10.74 0.29
CA SER A 207 29.35 11.78 1.09
C SER A 207 28.55 12.77 0.24
N GLU A 208 28.95 13.02 -1.01
CA GLU A 208 28.22 13.91 -1.93
C GLU A 208 26.83 13.37 -2.28
N ASP A 209 26.65 12.04 -2.37
CA ASP A 209 25.35 11.42 -2.62
C ASP A 209 24.40 11.66 -1.44
N ILE A 210 24.94 11.59 -0.24
CA ILE A 210 24.18 11.85 1.00
C ILE A 210 23.76 13.32 1.06
N ALA A 211 24.71 14.23 0.83
CA ALA A 211 24.44 15.65 0.84
C ALA A 211 23.45 16.07 -0.26
N PHE A 212 23.59 15.51 -1.47
CA PHE A 212 22.66 15.70 -2.57
C PHE A 212 21.24 15.24 -2.17
N THR A 213 21.11 14.03 -1.63
CA THR A 213 19.81 13.47 -1.24
C THR A 213 19.11 14.32 -0.19
N PHE A 214 19.83 14.76 0.85
CA PHE A 214 19.24 15.52 1.95
C PHE A 214 18.90 16.96 1.54
N ARG A 215 19.72 17.61 0.70
CA ARG A 215 19.39 18.91 0.10
C ARG A 215 18.14 18.79 -0.78
N ARG A 216 18.11 17.79 -1.66
CA ARG A 216 16.95 17.50 -2.49
C ARG A 216 15.69 17.29 -1.65
N LEU A 217 15.73 16.47 -0.60
CA LEU A 217 14.60 16.21 0.28
C LEU A 217 14.11 17.51 0.98
N LYS A 218 15.03 18.39 1.36
CA LYS A 218 14.72 19.68 1.98
C LYS A 218 14.08 20.68 1.00
N GLU A 219 14.56 20.72 -0.24
CA GLU A 219 14.25 21.76 -1.23
C GLU A 219 13.05 21.40 -2.12
N THR A 220 12.73 20.10 -2.26
CA THR A 220 11.55 19.68 -3.03
C THR A 220 10.26 19.87 -2.24
N ASP A 221 9.15 20.10 -2.96
CA ASP A 221 7.80 20.11 -2.38
C ASP A 221 7.32 18.67 -2.08
N SER A 222 8.10 18.02 -1.21
CA SER A 222 7.85 16.66 -0.74
C SER A 222 7.06 16.71 0.56
N PRO A 223 6.10 15.80 0.76
CA PRO A 223 5.41 15.67 2.05
C PRO A 223 6.35 15.28 3.19
N ASN A 224 7.56 14.81 2.87
CA ASN A 224 8.59 14.38 3.81
C ASN A 224 9.75 15.39 3.98
N ASN A 225 9.66 16.61 3.41
CA ASN A 225 10.71 17.63 3.53
C ASN A 225 10.98 18.07 4.98
N TRP A 226 9.99 17.90 5.86
CA TRP A 226 10.10 18.15 7.30
C TRP A 226 11.20 17.33 7.99
N LEU A 227 11.61 16.19 7.42
CA LEU A 227 12.73 15.38 7.92
C LEU A 227 14.06 16.16 7.94
N MET A 228 14.20 17.14 7.04
CA MET A 228 15.38 17.98 6.91
C MET A 228 15.14 19.45 7.31
N GLU A 229 14.00 19.77 7.93
CA GLU A 229 13.70 21.16 8.34
C GLU A 229 14.71 21.71 9.35
N ASP A 230 15.22 20.86 10.24
CA ASP A 230 16.19 21.22 11.26
C ASP A 230 17.64 21.24 10.73
N ALA A 231 17.93 20.67 9.57
CA ALA A 231 19.26 20.67 8.96
C ALA A 231 19.58 22.07 8.39
N ALA A 232 20.44 22.83 9.08
CA ALA A 232 20.85 24.16 8.65
C ALA A 232 21.91 24.11 7.56
N VAL A 233 22.95 23.30 7.77
CA VAL A 233 24.11 23.20 6.87
C VAL A 233 24.47 21.72 6.73
N ILE A 234 24.78 21.31 5.50
CA ILE A 234 25.26 19.95 5.16
C ILE A 234 26.59 20.10 4.43
N GLU A 235 27.66 19.58 5.03
CA GLU A 235 29.03 19.66 4.53
C GLU A 235 29.60 18.26 4.26
N THR A 236 30.47 18.17 3.27
CA THR A 236 31.17 16.95 2.85
C THR A 236 32.68 17.17 2.87
N PRO A 237 33.33 17.27 4.06
CA PRO A 237 34.75 17.60 4.17
C PRO A 237 35.67 16.54 3.57
N SER A 238 35.16 15.34 3.33
CA SER A 238 35.85 14.27 2.60
C SER A 238 34.82 13.32 1.97
N PRO A 239 35.19 12.47 1.01
CA PRO A 239 34.27 11.49 0.40
C PRO A 239 33.62 10.52 1.39
N TRP A 240 34.10 10.47 2.63
CA TRP A 240 33.66 9.51 3.65
C TRP A 240 33.17 10.17 4.93
N ILE A 241 32.99 11.50 4.92
CA ILE A 241 32.48 12.24 6.10
C ILE A 241 31.36 13.18 5.66
N VAL A 242 30.25 13.12 6.36
CA VAL A 242 29.15 14.09 6.24
C VAL A 242 28.99 14.78 7.58
N LYS A 243 28.91 16.11 7.59
CA LYS A 243 28.58 16.93 8.75
C LYS A 243 27.24 17.61 8.53
N ILE A 244 26.35 17.52 9.52
CA ILE A 244 25.03 18.14 9.49
C ILE A 244 24.87 18.99 10.75
N ARG A 245 24.77 20.29 10.57
CA ARG A 245 24.48 21.25 11.65
C ARG A 245 22.96 21.43 11.73
N LEU A 246 22.41 21.34 12.94
CA LEU A 246 20.99 21.58 13.20
C LEU A 246 20.74 22.99 13.70
N ASN A 247 19.53 23.53 13.38
CA ASN A 247 19.04 24.82 13.90
C ASN A 247 18.68 24.72 15.39
N ARG A 248 18.16 23.57 15.80
CA ARG A 248 17.69 23.28 17.15
C ARG A 248 18.04 21.86 17.55
N ASP A 249 17.93 21.55 18.84
CA ASP A 249 18.08 20.17 19.30
C ASP A 249 16.90 19.31 18.78
N ASN A 250 17.26 18.14 18.24
CA ASN A 250 16.30 17.15 17.76
C ASN A 250 16.82 15.75 18.14
N ALA A 251 16.27 15.21 19.22
CA ALA A 251 16.63 13.88 19.72
C ALA A 251 16.20 12.74 18.80
N LEU A 252 15.26 12.98 17.90
CA LEU A 252 14.81 12.02 16.88
C LEU A 252 15.52 12.18 15.52
N PHE A 253 16.56 13.02 15.41
CA PHE A 253 17.20 13.26 14.12
C PHE A 253 17.80 11.98 13.50
N LEU A 254 18.42 11.10 14.29
CA LEU A 254 18.86 9.79 13.80
C LEU A 254 17.71 8.90 13.34
N HIS A 255 16.56 8.97 14.00
CA HIS A 255 15.35 8.27 13.59
C HIS A 255 14.83 8.77 12.23
N TYR A 256 14.95 10.09 11.98
CA TYR A 256 14.62 10.67 10.67
C TYR A 256 15.51 10.10 9.56
N LEU A 257 16.81 9.95 9.85
CA LEU A 257 17.79 9.41 8.90
C LEU A 257 17.67 7.89 8.69
N SER A 258 16.91 7.18 9.53
CA SER A 258 16.56 5.76 9.36
C SER A 258 15.29 5.55 8.53
N SER A 259 14.52 6.61 8.29
CA SER A 259 13.29 6.55 7.50
C SER A 259 13.58 6.15 6.04
N PRO A 260 12.74 5.32 5.40
CA PRO A 260 12.86 5.05 3.96
C PRO A 260 12.80 6.32 3.11
N ASN A 261 12.18 7.39 3.61
CA ASN A 261 12.14 8.67 2.92
C ASN A 261 13.48 9.42 2.90
N ALA A 262 14.42 9.04 3.78
CA ALA A 262 15.80 9.53 3.79
C ALA A 262 16.78 8.58 3.08
N SER A 263 16.30 7.65 2.26
CA SER A 263 17.11 6.72 1.47
C SER A 263 17.99 7.46 0.45
N ILE A 264 19.25 7.02 0.33
CA ILE A 264 20.27 7.73 -0.44
C ILE A 264 20.15 7.44 -1.94
N LEU A 265 20.12 8.51 -2.72
CA LEU A 265 20.09 8.53 -4.17
C LEU A 265 21.47 8.88 -4.74
N PRO A 266 21.82 8.41 -5.95
CA PRO A 266 23.05 8.81 -6.60
C PRO A 266 22.98 10.30 -7.01
N SER A 267 23.99 11.09 -6.64
CA SER A 267 24.11 12.49 -7.03
C SER A 267 24.24 12.64 -8.54
N GLY A 268 23.70 13.73 -9.08
CA GLY A 268 23.73 14.02 -10.53
C GLY A 268 22.74 13.22 -11.36
N HIS A 269 21.87 12.40 -10.73
CA HIS A 269 20.79 11.72 -11.41
C HIS A 269 19.45 12.23 -10.88
N GLU A 270 18.59 12.71 -11.78
CA GLU A 270 17.20 12.92 -11.45
C GLU A 270 16.52 11.57 -11.26
N PHE A 271 15.62 11.49 -10.26
CA PHE A 271 14.82 10.29 -10.04
C PHE A 271 13.97 10.00 -11.29
N SER A 272 13.98 8.75 -11.73
CA SER A 272 13.12 8.27 -12.80
C SER A 272 12.54 6.92 -12.44
N GLN A 273 11.20 6.80 -12.51
CA GLN A 273 10.50 5.53 -12.30
C GLN A 273 10.93 4.42 -13.27
N LYS A 274 11.49 4.80 -14.43
CA LYS A 274 12.00 3.85 -15.45
C LYS A 274 13.42 3.39 -15.16
N HIS A 275 14.19 4.14 -14.37
CA HIS A 275 15.60 3.88 -14.06
C HIS A 275 15.84 4.07 -12.57
N ILE A 276 15.38 3.11 -11.79
CA ILE A 276 15.53 3.11 -10.34
C ILE A 276 16.90 2.56 -9.98
N ILE A 277 17.73 3.40 -9.35
CA ILE A 277 19.08 3.05 -8.94
C ILE A 277 19.22 3.29 -7.44
N GLY A 278 19.43 2.23 -6.67
CA GLY A 278 19.68 2.27 -5.24
C GLY A 278 20.98 1.61 -4.86
N SER A 279 21.18 1.38 -3.57
CA SER A 279 22.32 0.66 -2.97
C SER A 279 21.84 -0.42 -1.99
N GLY A 280 20.60 -0.80 -2.06
CA GLY A 280 19.95 -1.81 -1.21
C GLY A 280 20.25 -3.25 -1.64
N PRO A 281 19.70 -4.23 -0.92
CA PRO A 281 19.94 -5.66 -1.19
C PRO A 281 19.37 -6.15 -2.52
N TYR A 282 18.41 -5.43 -3.11
CA TYR A 282 17.80 -5.78 -4.39
C TYR A 282 17.88 -4.65 -5.40
N ALA A 283 18.25 -4.99 -6.62
CA ALA A 283 18.23 -4.11 -7.79
C ALA A 283 16.94 -4.30 -8.59
N VAL A 284 16.40 -3.22 -9.15
CA VAL A 284 15.27 -3.29 -10.07
C VAL A 284 15.75 -3.82 -11.43
N LYS A 285 15.32 -5.05 -11.79
CA LYS A 285 15.56 -5.63 -13.11
C LYS A 285 14.59 -5.06 -14.15
N SER A 286 13.31 -4.98 -13.79
CA SER A 286 12.28 -4.40 -14.66
C SER A 286 11.10 -3.88 -13.84
N LEU A 287 10.51 -2.78 -14.31
CA LEU A 287 9.22 -2.26 -13.85
C LEU A 287 8.41 -1.89 -15.09
N ASN A 288 7.25 -2.53 -15.25
CA ASN A 288 6.36 -2.31 -16.38
C ASN A 288 4.89 -2.26 -15.94
N GLU A 289 3.95 -2.27 -16.91
CA GLU A 289 2.50 -2.23 -16.68
C GLU A 289 1.94 -3.43 -15.91
N HIS A 290 2.68 -4.52 -15.79
CA HIS A 290 2.21 -5.80 -15.28
C HIS A 290 2.97 -6.29 -14.05
N SER A 291 4.23 -5.85 -13.87
CA SER A 291 5.09 -6.37 -12.81
C SER A 291 6.24 -5.45 -12.42
N LEU A 292 6.74 -5.65 -11.20
CA LEU A 292 8.07 -5.26 -10.75
C LEU A 292 8.89 -6.54 -10.50
N ILE A 293 10.07 -6.61 -11.10
CA ILE A 293 11.04 -7.70 -10.86
C ILE A 293 12.27 -7.11 -10.19
N LEU A 294 12.61 -7.64 -9.02
CA LEU A 294 13.80 -7.33 -8.26
C LEU A 294 14.76 -8.52 -8.32
N GLU A 295 16.05 -8.26 -8.47
CA GLU A 295 17.13 -9.26 -8.38
C GLU A 295 18.06 -8.95 -7.22
N ALA A 296 18.51 -9.98 -6.51
CA ALA A 296 19.47 -9.82 -5.44
C ALA A 296 20.76 -9.16 -5.97
N PHE A 297 21.23 -8.15 -5.25
CA PHE A 297 22.42 -7.39 -5.63
C PHE A 297 23.67 -7.99 -5.00
N ASP A 298 24.49 -8.70 -5.79
CA ASP A 298 25.72 -9.34 -5.32
C ASP A 298 26.74 -8.35 -4.76
N GLY A 299 26.69 -7.07 -5.18
CA GLY A 299 27.53 -5.98 -4.68
C GLY A 299 27.01 -5.30 -3.41
N TYR A 300 25.98 -5.84 -2.76
CA TYR A 300 25.47 -5.27 -1.53
C TYR A 300 26.51 -5.31 -0.42
N PHE A 301 26.64 -4.21 0.33
CA PHE A 301 27.72 -4.03 1.32
C PHE A 301 27.51 -4.77 2.65
N LYS A 302 26.39 -5.45 2.80
CA LYS A 302 26.10 -6.42 3.87
C LYS A 302 25.92 -7.82 3.26
N GLU A 303 25.25 -8.71 3.98
CA GLU A 303 24.95 -10.07 3.51
C GLU A 303 24.04 -10.02 2.28
N ARG A 304 24.42 -10.82 1.28
CA ARG A 304 23.58 -11.01 0.09
C ARG A 304 22.22 -11.60 0.50
N ALA A 305 21.17 -11.13 -0.10
CA ALA A 305 19.85 -11.72 0.07
C ALA A 305 19.84 -13.21 -0.36
N TYR A 306 19.14 -14.05 0.39
CA TYR A 306 19.04 -15.48 0.11
C TYR A 306 18.10 -15.78 -1.05
N ILE A 307 17.04 -15.00 -1.22
CA ILE A 307 16.13 -15.07 -2.37
C ILE A 307 16.77 -14.36 -3.54
N ASP A 308 16.96 -15.06 -4.68
CA ASP A 308 17.63 -14.51 -5.85
C ASP A 308 16.79 -13.49 -6.61
N ALA A 309 15.47 -13.69 -6.66
CA ALA A 309 14.58 -12.75 -7.32
C ALA A 309 13.21 -12.65 -6.62
N ILE A 310 12.61 -11.47 -6.70
CA ILE A 310 11.25 -11.18 -6.24
C ILE A 310 10.46 -10.65 -7.42
N GLU A 311 9.38 -11.32 -7.76
CA GLU A 311 8.47 -10.93 -8.82
C GLU A 311 7.14 -10.47 -8.21
N LEU A 312 6.82 -9.19 -8.35
CA LEU A 312 5.53 -8.62 -7.92
C LEU A 312 4.64 -8.41 -9.14
N TRP A 313 3.55 -9.17 -9.22
CA TRP A 313 2.61 -9.13 -10.34
C TRP A 313 1.37 -8.31 -10.00
N PHE A 314 1.00 -7.36 -10.88
CA PHE A 314 -0.15 -6.47 -10.68
C PHE A 314 -1.41 -7.12 -11.22
N ILE A 315 -2.20 -7.71 -10.32
CA ILE A 315 -3.43 -8.43 -10.64
C ILE A 315 -4.62 -7.61 -10.12
N PRO A 316 -5.32 -6.87 -10.98
CA PRO A 316 -6.53 -6.15 -10.58
C PRO A 316 -7.55 -7.09 -9.95
N GLU A 317 -8.26 -6.64 -8.91
CA GLU A 317 -9.31 -7.40 -8.21
C GLU A 317 -8.85 -8.65 -7.46
N ALA A 318 -7.54 -8.95 -7.43
CA ALA A 318 -7.03 -9.98 -6.53
C ALA A 318 -7.38 -9.67 -5.07
N GLU A 319 -7.59 -10.63 -4.22
CA GLU A 319 -7.61 -10.39 -2.77
C GLU A 319 -6.20 -9.97 -2.32
N GLU A 320 -6.11 -9.04 -1.37
CA GLU A 320 -4.81 -8.56 -0.86
C GLU A 320 -4.17 -9.64 0.01
N VAL A 321 -3.53 -10.59 -0.65
CA VAL A 321 -2.81 -11.69 -0.01
C VAL A 321 -1.33 -11.35 -0.05
N LEU A 322 -0.87 -10.73 1.01
CA LEU A 322 0.48 -10.15 1.06
C LEU A 322 1.59 -11.14 1.39
N LEU A 323 1.35 -12.38 1.69
CA LEU A 323 2.36 -13.40 2.01
C LEU A 323 1.80 -14.85 2.04
N ASP A 324 0.72 -15.16 1.33
CA ASP A 324 0.35 -16.55 1.13
C ASP A 324 1.29 -17.16 0.08
N PHE A 325 2.37 -17.71 0.56
CA PHE A 325 3.34 -18.44 -0.25
C PHE A 325 2.84 -19.87 -0.41
N GLU A 326 2.41 -20.23 -1.60
CA GLU A 326 2.19 -21.63 -1.97
C GLU A 326 3.42 -22.14 -2.72
N LEU A 327 3.90 -23.33 -2.36
CA LEU A 327 4.93 -24.01 -3.15
C LEU A 327 4.26 -24.78 -4.29
N PRO A 328 4.60 -24.54 -5.58
CA PRO A 328 4.06 -25.32 -6.68
C PRO A 328 4.36 -26.81 -6.55
N GLY A 329 3.33 -27.63 -6.68
CA GLY A 329 3.46 -29.10 -6.62
C GLY A 329 3.34 -29.71 -5.23
N MET A 330 3.13 -28.92 -4.18
CA MET A 330 2.73 -29.40 -2.86
C MET A 330 1.27 -29.04 -2.62
N GLU A 331 0.41 -30.01 -2.40
CA GLU A 331 -0.90 -29.76 -1.79
C GLU A 331 -0.66 -29.26 -0.37
N ILE A 332 -1.20 -28.09 -0.04
CA ILE A 332 -1.12 -27.52 1.30
C ILE A 332 -1.95 -28.40 2.23
N GLY A 333 -1.35 -29.44 2.75
CA GLY A 333 -1.85 -30.10 3.95
C GLY A 333 -1.70 -29.14 5.12
N SER A 334 -2.70 -29.04 5.98
CA SER A 334 -2.76 -28.16 7.16
C SER A 334 -1.56 -28.25 8.11
N LEU A 335 -0.71 -29.26 7.97
CA LEU A 335 0.50 -29.53 8.74
C LEU A 335 1.71 -28.63 8.41
N HIS A 336 1.73 -27.95 7.26
CA HIS A 336 2.87 -27.15 6.80
C HIS A 336 2.61 -25.64 6.76
N THR A 337 1.44 -25.19 7.19
CA THR A 337 1.12 -23.77 7.24
C THR A 337 1.43 -23.18 8.61
N ARG A 338 2.25 -22.15 8.66
CA ARG A 338 2.45 -21.31 9.85
C ARG A 338 1.55 -20.08 9.76
N GLN A 339 1.09 -19.63 10.90
CA GLN A 339 0.29 -18.42 11.03
C GLN A 339 0.95 -17.48 12.04
N GLN A 340 1.02 -16.21 11.70
CA GLN A 340 1.46 -15.16 12.59
C GLN A 340 0.44 -14.03 12.58
N SER A 341 -0.01 -13.61 13.76
CA SER A 341 -0.88 -12.47 13.95
C SER A 341 -0.12 -11.33 14.59
N VAL A 342 -0.28 -10.13 14.06
CA VAL A 342 0.35 -8.91 14.57
C VAL A 342 -0.72 -7.84 14.67
N ALA A 343 -0.87 -7.24 15.86
CA ALA A 343 -1.68 -6.04 16.01
C ALA A 343 -0.98 -4.86 15.35
N GLU A 344 -1.65 -4.19 14.41
CA GLU A 344 -1.15 -2.97 13.81
C GLU A 344 -0.99 -1.89 14.87
N VAL A 345 0.18 -1.29 14.96
CA VAL A 345 0.39 -0.07 15.73
C VAL A 345 -0.13 1.10 14.91
N GLY A 346 -0.94 1.95 15.53
CA GLY A 346 -1.79 2.89 14.82
C GLY A 346 -3.26 2.47 14.93
N CYS A 347 -4.17 3.21 14.34
CA CYS A 347 -5.59 2.89 14.37
C CYS A 347 -6.36 3.58 13.25
N THR A 348 -7.58 3.16 13.03
CA THR A 348 -8.55 3.96 12.26
C THR A 348 -9.10 5.09 13.13
N TYR A 349 -9.47 6.21 12.51
CA TYR A 349 -10.02 7.38 13.21
C TYR A 349 -10.99 8.17 12.33
N LEU A 350 -11.85 8.96 12.98
CA LEU A 350 -12.64 10.00 12.33
C LEU A 350 -11.97 11.36 12.57
N GLY A 351 -11.52 12.01 11.50
CA GLY A 351 -10.90 13.34 11.54
C GLY A 351 -11.86 14.47 11.19
N PHE A 352 -11.65 15.64 11.80
CA PHE A 352 -12.36 16.90 11.54
C PHE A 352 -11.47 17.86 10.77
N ASN A 353 -11.99 18.46 9.71
CA ASN A 353 -11.23 19.39 8.87
C ASN A 353 -11.29 20.83 9.43
N PHE A 354 -10.27 21.20 10.19
CA PHE A 354 -10.15 22.55 10.76
C PHE A 354 -9.73 23.63 9.75
N ASN A 355 -9.41 23.27 8.49
CA ASN A 355 -9.15 24.26 7.44
C ASN A 355 -10.45 24.89 6.90
N LYS A 356 -11.60 24.23 7.14
CA LYS A 356 -12.91 24.74 6.71
C LYS A 356 -13.57 25.51 7.84
N PRO A 357 -14.18 26.67 7.57
CA PRO A 357 -15.06 27.30 8.55
C PRO A 357 -16.30 26.45 8.80
N GLY A 358 -16.92 26.57 9.96
CA GLY A 358 -18.20 25.94 10.27
C GLY A 358 -18.16 25.07 11.51
N ILE A 359 -19.08 24.10 11.55
CA ILE A 359 -19.40 23.31 12.75
C ILE A 359 -18.24 22.45 13.28
N MET A 360 -17.22 22.17 12.45
CA MET A 360 -16.03 21.40 12.89
C MET A 360 -15.27 22.10 14.02
N HIS A 361 -15.39 23.43 14.14
CA HIS A 361 -14.76 24.21 15.21
C HIS A 361 -15.54 24.18 16.52
N ASP A 362 -16.82 23.77 16.52
CA ASP A 362 -17.63 23.70 17.73
C ASP A 362 -17.25 22.47 18.58
N PRO A 363 -16.76 22.66 19.81
CA PRO A 363 -16.35 21.54 20.68
C PRO A 363 -17.53 20.66 21.11
N LEU A 364 -18.75 21.21 21.21
CA LEU A 364 -19.93 20.42 21.56
C LEU A 364 -20.35 19.51 20.40
N PHE A 365 -20.25 19.99 19.17
CA PHE A 365 -20.44 19.14 17.99
C PHE A 365 -19.44 17.99 17.96
N ARG A 366 -18.14 18.25 18.18
CA ARG A 366 -17.13 17.19 18.21
C ARG A 366 -17.37 16.20 19.35
N LYS A 367 -17.85 16.65 20.53
CA LYS A 367 -18.29 15.77 21.62
C LYS A 367 -19.49 14.92 21.21
N ALA A 368 -20.48 15.48 20.50
CA ALA A 368 -21.61 14.72 19.98
C ALA A 368 -21.12 13.61 19.01
N MET A 369 -20.24 13.96 18.08
CA MET A 369 -19.64 12.99 17.15
C MET A 369 -18.84 11.90 17.89
N ASN A 370 -18.11 12.27 18.96
CA ASN A 370 -17.38 11.29 19.78
C ASN A 370 -18.31 10.27 20.47
N GLU A 371 -19.50 10.69 20.89
CA GLU A 371 -20.51 9.77 21.44
C GLU A 371 -21.13 8.87 20.34
N LEU A 372 -21.18 9.34 19.09
CA LEU A 372 -21.72 8.58 17.97
C LEU A 372 -20.72 7.51 17.46
N VAL A 373 -19.42 7.74 17.57
CA VAL A 373 -18.39 6.74 17.22
C VAL A 373 -18.26 5.74 18.38
N ASP A 374 -19.18 4.81 18.43
CA ASP A 374 -19.19 3.70 19.39
C ASP A 374 -18.44 2.51 18.80
N GLN A 375 -17.16 2.39 19.15
CA GLN A 375 -16.24 1.40 18.58
C GLN A 375 -16.71 -0.03 18.85
N ARG A 376 -17.24 -0.30 20.03
CA ARG A 376 -17.71 -1.65 20.41
C ARG A 376 -18.91 -2.05 19.60
N LEU A 377 -19.91 -1.16 19.54
CA LEU A 377 -21.11 -1.40 18.79
C LEU A 377 -20.83 -1.54 17.28
N LEU A 378 -19.90 -0.74 16.74
CA LEU A 378 -19.46 -0.86 15.35
C LEU A 378 -18.84 -2.23 15.08
N ILE A 379 -17.93 -2.70 15.95
CA ILE A 379 -17.25 -3.99 15.83
C ILE A 379 -18.28 -5.13 15.89
N GLU A 380 -19.22 -5.06 16.82
CA GLU A 380 -20.27 -6.06 17.02
C GLU A 380 -21.25 -6.11 15.83
N GLU A 381 -21.85 -4.96 15.46
CA GLU A 381 -22.85 -4.89 14.39
C GLU A 381 -22.30 -5.23 13.00
N LEU A 382 -21.00 -4.96 12.76
CA LEU A 382 -20.33 -5.27 11.49
C LEU A 382 -19.54 -6.60 11.51
N ASN A 383 -19.63 -7.39 12.60
CA ASN A 383 -18.95 -8.68 12.79
C ASN A 383 -17.43 -8.59 12.51
N LYS A 384 -16.77 -7.59 13.08
CA LYS A 384 -15.33 -7.33 12.89
C LYS A 384 -14.49 -7.98 14.00
N GLU A 385 -14.43 -9.31 14.04
CA GLU A 385 -13.80 -10.08 15.12
C GLU A 385 -12.30 -9.74 15.36
N ALA A 386 -11.55 -9.39 14.30
CA ALA A 386 -10.12 -9.05 14.39
C ALA A 386 -9.89 -7.54 14.61
N ARG A 387 -10.74 -6.88 15.42
CA ARG A 387 -10.63 -5.44 15.74
C ARG A 387 -10.66 -5.21 17.24
N ILE A 388 -9.85 -4.27 17.69
CA ILE A 388 -9.73 -3.87 19.11
C ILE A 388 -10.11 -2.39 19.21
N PRO A 389 -11.08 -1.99 20.07
CA PRO A 389 -11.41 -0.57 20.28
C PRO A 389 -10.19 0.26 20.61
N ALA A 390 -10.00 1.40 19.92
CA ALA A 390 -8.84 2.26 20.13
C ALA A 390 -9.16 3.45 21.05
N ALA A 391 -8.24 3.72 21.98
CA ALA A 391 -8.19 4.92 22.81
C ALA A 391 -6.81 5.60 22.75
N SER A 392 -5.95 5.14 21.85
CA SER A 392 -4.59 5.59 21.60
C SER A 392 -4.18 5.07 20.22
N PHE A 393 -3.10 5.57 19.65
CA PHE A 393 -2.44 4.91 18.51
C PHE A 393 -1.79 3.58 18.90
N PHE A 394 -1.55 3.37 20.19
CA PHE A 394 -0.84 2.20 20.71
C PHE A 394 -1.83 1.16 21.26
N PRO A 395 -1.91 -0.05 20.65
CA PRO A 395 -2.86 -1.09 21.08
C PRO A 395 -2.72 -1.47 22.56
N TRP A 396 -1.48 -1.51 23.08
CA TRP A 396 -1.21 -1.85 24.50
C TRP A 396 -1.66 -0.77 25.49
N ILE A 397 -1.84 0.48 25.04
CA ILE A 397 -2.41 1.57 25.86
C ILE A 397 -3.94 1.56 25.76
N SER A 398 -4.49 1.16 24.63
CA SER A 398 -5.94 1.06 24.40
C SER A 398 -6.58 -0.07 25.21
N SER A 399 -5.84 -1.15 25.47
CA SER A 399 -6.31 -2.31 26.23
C SER A 399 -6.79 -1.91 27.62
N GLY A 400 -8.05 -2.24 27.95
CA GLY A 400 -8.66 -1.95 29.26
C GLY A 400 -9.32 -0.56 29.37
N ARG A 401 -9.16 0.34 28.42
CA ARG A 401 -9.87 1.62 28.39
C ARG A 401 -11.19 1.47 27.63
N SER A 402 -12.30 1.48 28.34
CA SER A 402 -13.63 1.46 27.75
C SER A 402 -14.43 2.66 28.20
N ILE A 403 -14.79 3.49 27.24
CA ILE A 403 -15.73 4.61 27.49
C ILE A 403 -17.07 4.18 26.91
N LEU A 404 -18.09 4.07 27.77
CA LEU A 404 -19.46 3.80 27.32
C LEU A 404 -19.99 5.01 26.57
N LYS A 405 -20.37 4.80 25.33
CA LYS A 405 -20.95 5.81 24.44
C LYS A 405 -22.48 5.83 24.59
N SER A 406 -23.10 6.98 24.32
CA SER A 406 -24.53 7.14 24.48
C SER A 406 -25.14 8.00 23.37
N MET A 407 -26.13 7.47 22.71
CA MET A 407 -26.94 8.19 21.71
C MET A 407 -27.66 9.39 22.35
N GLU A 408 -28.10 9.27 23.60
CA GLU A 408 -28.76 10.34 24.33
C GLU A 408 -27.79 11.50 24.61
N ARG A 409 -26.58 11.18 25.11
CA ARG A 409 -25.54 12.21 25.30
C ARG A 409 -25.16 12.89 24.00
N ALA A 410 -25.08 12.10 22.90
CA ALA A 410 -24.80 12.66 21.58
C ALA A 410 -25.86 13.70 21.18
N LYS A 411 -27.14 13.37 21.33
CA LYS A 411 -28.25 14.30 21.03
C LYS A 411 -28.25 15.53 21.92
N ASN A 412 -27.93 15.38 23.19
CA ASN A 412 -27.83 16.49 24.14
C ASN A 412 -26.70 17.46 23.75
N TYR A 413 -25.49 16.93 23.44
CA TYR A 413 -24.39 17.77 22.96
C TYR A 413 -24.73 18.43 21.63
N LEU A 414 -25.38 17.72 20.71
CA LEU A 414 -25.78 18.27 19.41
C LEU A 414 -26.79 19.42 19.56
N ALA A 415 -27.79 19.26 20.45
CA ALA A 415 -28.78 20.30 20.73
C ALA A 415 -28.17 21.57 21.36
N MET A 416 -27.03 21.43 22.04
CA MET A 416 -26.30 22.56 22.65
C MET A 416 -25.23 23.13 21.70
N SER A 417 -24.95 22.47 20.59
CA SER A 417 -24.00 22.93 19.57
C SER A 417 -24.62 23.92 18.59
N GLY A 418 -23.78 24.55 17.78
CA GLY A 418 -24.22 25.41 16.68
C GLY A 418 -24.68 24.69 15.41
N TYR A 419 -24.88 23.35 15.46
CA TYR A 419 -25.32 22.58 14.28
C TYR A 419 -26.75 22.94 13.89
N SER A 420 -26.96 23.36 12.65
CA SER A 420 -28.23 23.87 12.14
C SER A 420 -28.90 22.96 11.08
N GLY A 421 -28.37 21.77 10.87
CA GLY A 421 -28.90 20.79 9.93
C GLY A 421 -28.19 20.76 8.57
N GLU A 422 -27.05 21.42 8.44
CA GLU A 422 -26.22 21.37 7.24
C GLU A 422 -25.77 19.94 6.92
N VAL A 423 -25.69 19.62 5.62
CA VAL A 423 -25.19 18.32 5.14
C VAL A 423 -23.69 18.33 5.17
N LEU A 424 -23.10 17.41 5.92
CA LEU A 424 -21.65 17.28 6.06
C LEU A 424 -21.09 16.21 5.12
N SER A 425 -19.97 16.50 4.48
CA SER A 425 -19.26 15.57 3.60
C SER A 425 -18.31 14.68 4.40
N LEU A 426 -18.49 13.36 4.31
CA LEU A 426 -17.60 12.36 4.88
C LEU A 426 -16.82 11.66 3.78
N TYR A 427 -15.52 11.88 3.74
CA TYR A 427 -14.60 11.20 2.85
C TYR A 427 -14.07 9.92 3.50
N TYR A 428 -13.94 8.84 2.71
CA TYR A 428 -13.42 7.57 3.20
C TYR A 428 -12.73 6.79 2.09
N PHE A 429 -11.80 5.92 2.48
CA PHE A 429 -11.04 5.12 1.54
C PHE A 429 -11.93 4.06 0.87
N ASN A 430 -11.92 3.99 -0.47
CA ASN A 430 -12.77 3.08 -1.26
C ASN A 430 -12.31 1.61 -1.13
N LYS A 431 -12.48 1.05 0.07
CA LYS A 431 -12.33 -0.37 0.39
C LYS A 431 -13.62 -0.86 1.04
N LYS A 432 -13.94 -2.13 0.88
CA LYS A 432 -15.15 -2.76 1.43
C LYS A 432 -15.36 -2.45 2.92
N GLU A 433 -14.30 -2.62 3.72
CA GLU A 433 -14.35 -2.38 5.16
C GLU A 433 -14.63 -0.91 5.51
N SER A 434 -13.92 0.02 4.87
CA SER A 434 -14.12 1.46 5.10
C SER A 434 -15.48 1.94 4.62
N SER A 435 -16.01 1.35 3.54
CA SER A 435 -17.37 1.63 3.06
C SER A 435 -18.45 1.18 4.06
N GLN A 436 -18.26 0.01 4.69
CA GLN A 436 -19.15 -0.48 5.73
C GLN A 436 -19.13 0.45 6.96
N ASP A 437 -17.96 0.89 7.40
CA ASP A 437 -17.80 1.82 8.51
C ASP A 437 -18.46 3.17 8.23
N ALA A 438 -18.26 3.71 7.02
CA ALA A 438 -18.84 4.98 6.61
C ALA A 438 -20.39 4.90 6.56
N LEU A 439 -20.95 3.82 6.03
CA LEU A 439 -22.39 3.59 6.00
C LEU A 439 -22.97 3.43 7.41
N TRP A 440 -22.28 2.70 8.28
CA TRP A 440 -22.66 2.53 9.68
C TRP A 440 -22.67 3.88 10.42
N LEU A 441 -21.62 4.68 10.26
CA LEU A 441 -21.55 6.01 10.87
C LEU A 441 -22.62 6.95 10.35
N LYS A 442 -22.88 6.94 9.03
CA LYS A 442 -23.96 7.72 8.41
C LYS A 442 -25.31 7.41 9.05
N GLU A 443 -25.63 6.13 9.26
CA GLU A 443 -26.91 5.72 9.86
C GLU A 443 -27.01 6.16 11.34
N ARG A 444 -25.92 6.07 12.11
CA ARG A 444 -25.90 6.58 13.49
C ARG A 444 -26.07 8.10 13.56
N CYS A 445 -25.40 8.83 12.69
CA CYS A 445 -25.54 10.26 12.55
C CYS A 445 -26.97 10.65 12.20
N ARG A 446 -27.59 9.95 11.25
CA ARG A 446 -29.01 10.16 10.88
C ARG A 446 -29.95 9.97 12.05
N LYS A 447 -29.75 8.94 12.89
CA LYS A 447 -30.55 8.70 14.12
C LYS A 447 -30.39 9.80 15.18
N ALA A 448 -29.26 10.52 15.15
CA ALA A 448 -29.00 11.66 16.01
C ALA A 448 -29.49 12.99 15.44
N GLY A 449 -29.84 13.04 14.15
CA GLY A 449 -30.27 14.26 13.45
C GLY A 449 -29.16 14.93 12.64
N ILE A 450 -28.02 14.27 12.40
CA ILE A 450 -26.92 14.77 11.57
C ILE A 450 -27.01 14.16 10.17
N ALA A 451 -26.97 15.02 9.14
CA ALA A 451 -26.96 14.61 7.73
C ALA A 451 -25.53 14.43 7.21
N LEU A 452 -25.18 13.21 6.75
CA LEU A 452 -23.89 12.91 6.12
C LEU A 452 -24.09 12.52 4.66
N GLU A 453 -23.23 13.06 3.78
CA GLU A 453 -23.03 12.61 2.41
C GLU A 453 -21.67 11.92 2.29
N LEU A 454 -21.63 10.76 1.61
CA LEU A 454 -20.47 9.87 1.58
C LEU A 454 -19.70 10.01 0.26
N PHE A 455 -18.38 10.23 0.35
CA PHE A 455 -17.48 10.41 -0.78
C PHE A 455 -16.32 9.41 -0.72
N PRO A 456 -16.38 8.30 -1.49
CA PRO A 456 -15.27 7.36 -1.57
C PRO A 456 -14.11 7.94 -2.39
N PHE A 457 -12.87 7.78 -1.92
CA PHE A 457 -11.66 8.09 -2.70
C PHE A 457 -10.76 6.87 -2.83
N SER A 458 -9.98 6.81 -3.92
CA SER A 458 -9.09 5.68 -4.20
C SER A 458 -7.64 5.98 -3.80
N ILE A 459 -6.84 4.92 -3.67
CA ILE A 459 -5.39 5.06 -3.43
C ILE A 459 -4.69 5.73 -4.62
N ASN A 460 -5.22 5.58 -5.83
CA ASN A 460 -4.64 6.19 -7.03
C ASN A 460 -4.74 7.72 -7.00
N THR A 461 -5.75 8.25 -6.31
CA THR A 461 -5.95 9.70 -6.11
C THR A 461 -5.38 10.20 -4.78
N PHE A 462 -4.67 9.35 -4.03
CA PHE A 462 -4.11 9.70 -2.72
C PHE A 462 -3.13 10.88 -2.78
N TYR A 463 -2.32 10.93 -3.84
CA TYR A 463 -1.36 12.02 -4.08
C TYR A 463 -1.97 13.20 -4.84
N GLU A 464 -3.14 13.02 -5.45
CA GLU A 464 -3.86 14.10 -6.11
C GLU A 464 -4.52 14.99 -5.05
N GLU A 465 -4.21 16.27 -5.07
CA GLU A 465 -4.55 17.22 -3.99
C GLU A 465 -6.04 17.55 -3.85
N THR A 466 -6.91 17.04 -4.72
CA THR A 466 -8.11 17.80 -5.03
C THR A 466 -9.33 17.49 -4.18
N ASP A 467 -9.69 16.23 -3.92
CA ASP A 467 -11.05 15.98 -3.38
C ASP A 467 -11.11 15.69 -1.89
N SER A 468 -10.22 14.89 -1.34
CA SER A 468 -10.27 14.51 0.08
C SER A 468 -10.00 15.68 1.05
N ARG A 469 -9.31 16.74 0.59
CA ARG A 469 -9.08 17.98 1.36
C ARG A 469 -10.34 18.85 1.50
N LYS A 470 -11.35 18.65 0.66
CA LYS A 470 -12.60 19.41 0.67
C LYS A 470 -13.63 18.89 1.66
N GLY A 471 -13.44 17.68 2.16
CA GLY A 471 -14.33 17.05 3.12
C GLY A 471 -14.43 17.80 4.44
N ASP A 472 -15.58 17.72 5.09
CA ASP A 472 -15.77 18.20 6.47
C ASP A 472 -15.19 17.19 7.45
N LEU A 473 -15.36 15.90 7.12
CA LEU A 473 -14.93 14.74 7.89
C LEU A 473 -14.14 13.77 7.02
N ILE A 474 -13.23 13.03 7.65
CA ILE A 474 -12.54 11.92 7.01
C ILE A 474 -12.52 10.68 7.92
N LEU A 475 -12.84 9.53 7.35
CA LEU A 475 -12.63 8.23 7.98
C LEU A 475 -11.39 7.57 7.36
N MET A 476 -10.32 7.53 8.12
CA MET A 476 -9.00 7.08 7.67
C MET A 476 -8.29 6.26 8.76
N GLY A 477 -7.15 5.67 8.45
CA GLY A 477 -6.28 5.01 9.40
C GLY A 477 -4.83 5.43 9.20
N GLU A 478 -4.09 5.48 10.30
CA GLU A 478 -2.64 5.59 10.30
C GLU A 478 -2.06 4.30 10.87
N ILE A 479 -1.06 3.76 10.17
CA ILE A 479 -0.29 2.61 10.62
C ILE A 479 1.13 3.08 10.89
N PHE A 480 1.59 2.87 12.11
CA PHE A 480 2.91 3.26 12.55
C PHE A 480 3.94 2.18 12.17
N GLN A 481 5.11 2.61 11.77
CA GLN A 481 6.27 1.75 11.59
C GLN A 481 6.79 1.28 12.97
N GLU A 482 7.77 0.39 12.97
CA GLU A 482 8.40 -0.15 14.19
C GLU A 482 8.98 0.94 15.08
N ASP A 483 9.47 2.02 14.48
CA ASP A 483 9.89 3.22 15.19
C ASP A 483 8.66 4.07 15.55
N HIS A 484 8.11 3.79 16.72
CA HIS A 484 6.86 4.41 17.19
C HIS A 484 7.02 5.90 17.46
N HIS A 485 8.17 6.33 17.96
CA HIS A 485 8.43 7.75 18.24
C HIS A 485 8.52 8.57 16.97
N PHE A 486 9.20 8.02 15.97
CA PHE A 486 9.24 8.61 14.63
C PHE A 486 7.85 8.68 14.00
N SER A 487 7.12 7.55 14.00
CA SER A 487 5.81 7.44 13.37
C SER A 487 4.77 8.36 14.00
N PHE A 488 4.76 8.47 15.33
CA PHE A 488 3.91 9.43 16.04
C PHE A 488 4.20 10.86 15.58
N THR A 489 5.48 11.23 15.52
CA THR A 489 5.87 12.57 15.06
C THR A 489 5.47 12.79 13.60
N ALA A 490 5.69 11.80 12.74
CA ALA A 490 5.34 11.85 11.33
C ALA A 490 3.84 12.08 11.09
N ALA A 491 2.94 11.50 11.91
CA ALA A 491 1.50 11.70 11.79
C ALA A 491 1.09 13.18 11.89
N PHE A 492 1.87 14.01 12.62
CA PHE A 492 1.61 15.46 12.80
C PHE A 492 2.46 16.37 11.93
N LYS A 493 3.59 15.87 11.39
CA LYS A 493 4.54 16.66 10.58
C LYS A 493 4.41 16.40 9.09
N ASN A 494 4.14 15.16 8.71
CA ASN A 494 4.06 14.76 7.31
C ASN A 494 2.78 15.29 6.66
N SER A 495 2.92 16.13 5.63
CA SER A 495 1.78 16.71 4.93
C SER A 495 0.97 15.72 4.08
N SER A 496 1.42 14.46 3.92
CA SER A 496 0.59 13.40 3.34
C SER A 496 -0.40 12.80 4.36
N CYS A 497 -0.16 12.91 5.66
CA CYS A 497 -1.04 12.40 6.71
C CYS A 497 -2.24 13.32 6.93
N PHE A 498 -3.45 12.75 7.00
CA PHE A 498 -4.67 13.56 7.19
C PHE A 498 -4.73 14.23 8.55
N ILE A 499 -4.11 13.67 9.59
CA ILE A 499 -3.99 14.33 10.89
C ILE A 499 -3.27 15.67 10.73
N SER A 500 -2.11 15.68 10.08
CA SER A 500 -1.35 16.90 9.80
C SER A 500 -2.12 17.87 8.90
N ARG A 501 -2.78 17.36 7.84
CA ARG A 501 -3.52 18.17 6.86
C ARG A 501 -4.75 18.85 7.43
N PHE A 502 -5.46 18.20 8.35
CA PHE A 502 -6.75 18.69 8.85
C PHE A 502 -6.62 19.63 10.04
N LEU A 503 -5.48 19.62 10.73
CA LEU A 503 -5.19 20.59 11.77
C LEU A 503 -4.84 21.96 11.17
N ALA A 504 -5.47 23.02 11.69
CA ALA A 504 -5.24 24.40 11.27
C ALA A 504 -5.35 25.38 12.45
N GLY A 505 -4.90 26.63 12.25
CA GLY A 505 -4.99 27.70 13.23
C GLY A 505 -4.40 27.34 14.59
N SER A 506 -5.06 27.73 15.66
CA SER A 506 -4.62 27.52 17.04
C SER A 506 -4.44 26.04 17.40
N MET A 507 -5.21 25.12 16.78
CA MET A 507 -5.05 23.68 17.02
C MET A 507 -3.74 23.15 16.42
N LYS A 508 -3.37 23.63 15.22
CA LYS A 508 -2.09 23.29 14.59
C LYS A 508 -0.91 23.84 15.41
N GLU A 509 -0.97 25.08 15.83
CA GLU A 509 0.06 25.71 16.67
C GLU A 509 0.25 24.96 17.99
N ALA A 510 -0.86 24.58 18.65
CA ALA A 510 -0.82 23.81 19.88
C ALA A 510 -0.23 22.42 19.71
N ALA A 511 -0.52 21.75 18.58
CA ALA A 511 0.08 20.47 18.21
C ALA A 511 1.59 20.63 17.96
N ASP A 512 1.99 21.61 17.15
CA ASP A 512 3.40 21.87 16.80
C ASP A 512 4.26 22.18 18.03
N LYS A 513 3.70 22.93 19.00
CA LYS A 513 4.37 23.18 20.28
C LYS A 513 4.61 21.90 21.08
N ARG A 514 3.65 20.99 21.10
CA ARG A 514 3.78 19.69 21.79
C ARG A 514 4.78 18.78 21.09
N ILE A 515 4.71 18.69 19.77
CA ILE A 515 5.68 17.94 18.96
C ILE A 515 7.09 18.50 19.16
N SER A 516 7.28 19.82 19.20
CA SER A 516 8.59 20.42 19.46
C SER A 516 9.18 20.02 20.80
N ARG A 517 8.34 19.86 21.84
CA ARG A 517 8.80 19.34 23.14
C ARG A 517 9.20 17.87 23.07
N ILE A 518 8.45 17.04 22.33
CA ILE A 518 8.76 15.63 22.12
C ILE A 518 10.12 15.50 21.39
N LEU A 519 10.35 16.33 20.36
CA LEU A 519 11.60 16.33 19.59
C LEU A 519 12.83 16.77 20.40
N ALA A 520 12.66 17.69 21.33
CA ALA A 520 13.76 18.18 22.16
C ALA A 520 14.13 17.23 23.31
N GLU A 521 13.30 16.23 23.61
CA GLU A 521 13.49 15.34 24.77
C GLU A 521 14.41 14.16 24.42
N PRO A 522 15.59 14.02 25.07
CA PRO A 522 16.52 12.92 24.81
C PRO A 522 16.04 11.56 25.34
N SER A 523 15.33 11.55 26.50
CA SER A 523 14.87 10.31 27.13
C SER A 523 13.70 9.71 26.39
N ALA A 524 13.83 8.46 25.91
CA ALA A 524 12.75 7.74 25.25
C ALA A 524 11.52 7.53 26.15
N GLU A 525 11.73 7.30 27.44
CA GLU A 525 10.65 7.12 28.42
C GLU A 525 9.87 8.43 28.62
N VAL A 526 10.57 9.55 28.78
CA VAL A 526 9.95 10.87 28.93
C VAL A 526 9.23 11.27 27.63
N ARG A 527 9.82 10.99 26.47
CA ARG A 527 9.13 11.18 25.17
C ARG A 527 7.82 10.40 25.10
N GLN A 528 7.82 9.13 25.52
CA GLN A 528 6.60 8.31 25.55
C GLN A 528 5.51 8.95 26.43
N ASN A 529 5.88 9.48 27.59
CA ASN A 529 4.94 10.19 28.46
C ASN A 529 4.41 11.48 27.80
N LEU A 530 5.26 12.24 27.09
CA LEU A 530 4.84 13.44 26.36
C LEU A 530 3.87 13.10 25.21
N MET A 531 4.10 11.97 24.52
CA MET A 531 3.19 11.48 23.49
C MET A 531 1.83 11.10 24.09
N GLN A 532 1.78 10.42 25.22
CA GLN A 532 0.53 10.12 25.92
C GLN A 532 -0.21 11.38 26.41
N GLN A 533 0.52 12.40 26.88
CA GLN A 533 -0.07 13.70 27.21
C GLN A 533 -0.69 14.37 25.97
N MET A 534 -0.03 14.25 24.82
CA MET A 534 -0.56 14.77 23.56
C MET A 534 -1.83 14.03 23.14
N GLU A 535 -1.88 12.69 23.26
CA GLU A 535 -3.09 11.91 23.03
C GLU A 535 -4.23 12.28 23.99
N GLY A 536 -3.92 12.51 25.26
CA GLY A 536 -4.87 13.04 26.26
C GLY A 536 -5.51 14.35 25.81
N TRP A 537 -4.69 15.29 25.36
CA TRP A 537 -5.17 16.57 24.80
C TRP A 537 -6.03 16.39 23.54
N ILE A 538 -5.64 15.48 22.62
CA ILE A 538 -6.43 15.15 21.44
C ILE A 538 -7.82 14.64 21.81
N MET A 539 -7.90 13.78 22.82
CA MET A 539 -9.17 13.21 23.29
C MET A 539 -10.04 14.27 24.01
N GLU A 540 -9.44 15.12 24.83
CA GLU A 540 -10.15 16.22 25.54
C GLU A 540 -10.78 17.19 24.54
N GLU A 541 -10.02 17.60 23.54
CA GLU A 541 -10.45 18.53 22.49
C GLU A 541 -11.26 17.86 21.37
N ASN A 542 -11.28 16.52 21.33
CA ASN A 542 -11.85 15.73 20.24
C ASN A 542 -11.35 16.19 18.88
N LEU A 543 -10.03 16.34 18.69
CA LEU A 543 -9.43 16.79 17.45
C LEU A 543 -9.60 15.77 16.33
N PHE A 544 -9.56 14.52 16.69
CA PHE A 544 -10.04 13.37 15.95
C PHE A 544 -10.50 12.29 16.94
N ILE A 545 -11.28 11.33 16.48
CA ILE A 545 -11.86 10.30 17.32
C ILE A 545 -11.24 8.98 16.92
N PHE A 546 -10.51 8.35 17.85
CA PHE A 546 -9.98 7.00 17.68
C PHE A 546 -11.13 6.00 17.46
N ASN A 547 -10.96 5.05 16.55
CA ASN A 547 -11.97 4.07 16.24
C ASN A 547 -11.53 2.65 16.67
N TYR A 548 -10.68 1.97 15.89
CA TYR A 548 -10.20 0.64 16.28
C TYR A 548 -8.81 0.34 15.70
N HIS A 549 -8.09 -0.57 16.37
CA HIS A 549 -6.89 -1.22 15.86
C HIS A 549 -7.28 -2.44 15.03
N THR A 550 -6.45 -2.74 14.03
CA THR A 550 -6.57 -3.94 13.20
C THR A 550 -5.56 -4.98 13.62
N GLU A 551 -5.98 -6.23 13.76
CA GLU A 551 -5.07 -7.35 13.86
C GLU A 551 -4.89 -7.97 12.48
N ARG A 552 -3.65 -8.10 12.02
CA ARG A 552 -3.31 -8.75 10.75
C ARG A 552 -2.78 -10.14 10.98
N THR A 553 -3.44 -11.10 10.39
CA THR A 553 -2.99 -12.48 10.35
C THR A 553 -2.36 -12.76 8.99
N ARG A 554 -1.15 -13.36 9.02
CA ARG A 554 -0.45 -13.83 7.83
C ARG A 554 -0.22 -15.33 7.93
N ARG A 555 -0.46 -16.01 6.83
CA ARG A 555 -0.17 -17.43 6.67
C ARG A 555 0.99 -17.59 5.70
N TYR A 556 1.90 -18.50 5.98
CA TYR A 556 3.05 -18.78 5.13
C TYR A 556 3.47 -20.23 5.27
N HIS A 557 4.15 -20.75 4.25
CA HIS A 557 4.59 -22.14 4.23
C HIS A 557 5.68 -22.41 5.29
N GLY A 558 5.61 -23.53 5.97
CA GLY A 558 6.52 -23.89 7.07
C GLY A 558 8.00 -24.06 6.67
N LEU A 559 8.29 -24.22 5.37
CA LEU A 559 9.66 -24.26 4.82
C LEU A 559 10.29 -22.86 4.72
N LEU A 560 9.51 -21.78 4.77
CA LEU A 560 10.05 -20.43 4.83
C LEU A 560 10.59 -20.17 6.23
N ALA A 561 11.81 -19.69 6.30
CA ALA A 561 12.48 -19.23 7.51
C ALA A 561 12.87 -17.76 7.37
N GLY A 562 13.19 -17.11 8.49
CA GLY A 562 13.49 -15.68 8.50
C GLY A 562 12.25 -14.78 8.27
N VAL A 563 11.04 -15.32 8.35
CA VAL A 563 9.80 -14.55 8.20
C VAL A 563 9.52 -13.83 9.51
N ALA A 564 9.91 -12.57 9.58
CA ALA A 564 9.53 -11.64 10.64
C ALA A 564 8.67 -10.53 10.03
N LEU A 565 7.42 -10.42 10.46
CA LEU A 565 6.47 -9.44 9.93
C LEU A 565 6.68 -8.08 10.60
N ASN A 566 6.80 -7.05 9.78
CA ASN A 566 6.78 -5.67 10.24
C ASN A 566 5.35 -5.19 10.56
N SER A 567 5.22 -3.97 11.10
CA SER A 567 3.92 -3.35 11.46
C SER A 567 2.92 -3.28 10.31
N PHE A 568 3.39 -3.31 9.06
CA PHE A 568 2.54 -3.33 7.86
C PHE A 568 2.17 -4.74 7.41
N GLY A 569 2.67 -5.77 8.10
CA GLY A 569 2.50 -7.17 7.73
C GLY A 569 3.37 -7.61 6.55
N TRP A 570 4.48 -6.91 6.27
CA TRP A 570 5.50 -7.31 5.31
C TRP A 570 6.66 -8.00 6.02
N ALA A 571 7.22 -9.03 5.40
CA ALA A 571 8.49 -9.60 5.83
C ALA A 571 9.65 -8.93 5.11
N ASN A 572 10.80 -8.84 5.78
CA ASN A 572 12.01 -8.33 5.17
C ASN A 572 12.55 -9.37 4.17
N PHE A 573 12.54 -9.05 2.88
CA PHE A 573 12.85 -10.00 1.82
C PHE A 573 14.29 -10.52 1.85
N ASN A 574 15.25 -9.72 2.32
CA ASN A 574 16.64 -10.16 2.39
C ASN A 574 16.94 -11.14 3.54
N GLU A 575 16.00 -11.33 4.46
CA GLU A 575 16.11 -12.25 5.59
C GLU A 575 15.36 -13.58 5.35
N ILE A 576 14.45 -13.60 4.37
CA ILE A 576 13.69 -14.80 4.03
C ILE A 576 14.60 -15.79 3.31
N TRP A 577 14.52 -17.05 3.70
CA TRP A 577 15.18 -18.15 3.02
C TRP A 577 14.34 -19.43 3.11
N ILE A 578 14.67 -20.43 2.29
CA ILE A 578 13.94 -21.68 2.21
C ILE A 578 14.75 -22.79 2.83
N LYS A 579 14.15 -23.46 3.79
CA LYS A 579 14.74 -24.71 4.32
C LYS A 579 14.73 -25.76 3.22
N PRO A 580 15.88 -26.35 2.87
CA PRO A 580 15.87 -27.51 1.99
C PRO A 580 15.10 -28.63 2.69
N GLU A 581 14.19 -29.30 1.96
CA GLU A 581 13.65 -30.57 2.44
C GLU A 581 14.81 -31.56 2.55
N LEU A 582 15.19 -31.87 3.78
CA LEU A 582 15.98 -33.06 4.03
C LEU A 582 15.01 -34.21 3.75
N LYS A 583 15.16 -34.90 2.60
CA LYS A 583 14.51 -36.19 2.40
C LYS A 583 14.92 -37.07 3.56
N PRO A 584 13.96 -37.70 4.26
CA PRO A 584 14.26 -38.61 5.35
C PRO A 584 15.12 -39.79 4.86
#